data_aba5d547a630d4b7aaa6f14b978d4f13
#
_entry.id   aba5d547a630d4b7aaa6f14b978d4f13
#
_cell.length_a   1.000
_cell.length_b   1.000
_cell.length_c   1.000
_cell.angle_alpha   90.00
_cell.angle_beta   90.00
_cell.angle_gamma   90.00
#
_symmetry.space_group_name_H-M   'P 1'
#
loop_
_entity.id
_entity.type
_entity.pdbx_description
1 polymer ?
#
loop_
_entity_poly.entity_id
_entity_poly.type
_entity_poly.pdbx_seq_one_letter_code
_entity_poly.pdbx_strand_id
1 'polypeptide(L)'
;MRLALLAALAVAAPAFAATHQLKPTPQTVAWGHYDAADKPVLTIRSGDTVVMHTLLTNSPVGLERAGVAPHDIEQELRAVFDGVPLSARGPGGHILTGPIAIEGAEPGDTLEVRIRKIDLAIPYSYTSFRYGAGFLTDDFPYSRIKIVPLDRERMVGKFGPGIEVKLAPFFGSMGVAPPATFGRVDSAPPGINGGNMDDKLLVAGTTLFLPVYVPGALFQAGDGHAAQGNGEVTITALETSLIGTFEFILHKKVNTPYPRAETPTAYIAMGFDDDLSNATRKAVRNMIDFLVTAKGMTRDDAYMLISVSGDVEITELVDRNKGVHVVLPKSVFVAR
;
A
#
# COMPACT_ATOMS: atom_id res chain seq x y z
N MET A 1 64.23 -11.86 -13.69
CA MET A 1 63.07 -11.21 -14.31
C MET A 1 61.90 -11.33 -13.34
N ARG A 2 61.52 -10.27 -12.63
CA ARG A 2 60.37 -10.23 -11.74
C ARG A 2 59.22 -9.56 -12.51
N LEU A 3 58.17 -10.32 -12.84
CA LEU A 3 56.93 -9.75 -13.37
C LEU A 3 56.18 -9.07 -12.22
N ALA A 4 55.95 -7.77 -12.33
CA ALA A 4 55.06 -7.02 -11.47
C ALA A 4 53.63 -7.16 -12.04
N LEU A 5 52.73 -7.80 -11.29
CA LEU A 5 51.28 -7.81 -11.55
C LEU A 5 50.72 -6.44 -11.14
N LEU A 6 50.32 -5.63 -12.09
CA LEU A 6 49.48 -4.44 -11.81
C LEU A 6 48.03 -4.91 -11.63
N ALA A 7 47.54 -4.86 -10.40
CA ALA A 7 46.10 -4.99 -10.11
C ALA A 7 45.42 -3.66 -10.46
N ALA A 8 44.61 -3.66 -11.50
CA ALA A 8 43.75 -2.53 -11.82
C ALA A 8 42.59 -2.47 -10.82
N LEU A 9 42.60 -1.49 -9.93
CA LEU A 9 41.43 -1.14 -9.13
C LEU A 9 40.38 -0.52 -10.06
N ALA A 10 39.30 -1.26 -10.33
CA ALA A 10 38.10 -0.70 -10.95
C ALA A 10 37.39 0.19 -9.92
N VAL A 11 37.51 1.50 -10.04
CA VAL A 11 36.72 2.46 -9.30
C VAL A 11 35.29 2.41 -9.90
N ALA A 12 34.37 1.81 -9.19
CA ALA A 12 32.96 1.87 -9.58
C ALA A 12 32.49 3.33 -9.50
N ALA A 13 32.10 3.90 -10.62
CA ALA A 13 31.49 5.24 -10.65
C ALA A 13 30.19 5.20 -9.78
N PRO A 14 29.88 6.28 -9.04
CA PRO A 14 28.63 6.36 -8.31
C PRO A 14 27.47 6.26 -9.30
N ALA A 15 26.65 5.22 -9.17
CA ALA A 15 25.43 5.11 -9.95
C ALA A 15 24.45 6.17 -9.44
N PHE A 16 24.07 7.11 -10.31
CA PHE A 16 23.02 8.07 -10.01
C PHE A 16 21.69 7.34 -9.87
N ALA A 17 20.84 7.79 -8.93
CA ALA A 17 19.47 7.30 -8.77
C ALA A 17 18.70 7.46 -10.09
N ALA A 18 18.08 6.38 -10.56
CA ALA A 18 17.32 6.38 -11.81
C ALA A 18 15.80 6.58 -11.52
N THR A 19 15.10 7.08 -12.54
CA THR A 19 13.62 7.14 -12.51
C THR A 19 13.08 6.20 -13.58
N HIS A 20 12.22 5.28 -13.16
CA HIS A 20 11.59 4.29 -14.00
C HIS A 20 10.10 4.59 -14.17
N GLN A 21 9.50 4.14 -15.26
CA GLN A 21 8.06 4.19 -15.51
C GLN A 21 7.50 2.77 -15.49
N LEU A 22 6.44 2.53 -14.73
CA LEU A 22 5.74 1.25 -14.72
C LEU A 22 4.25 1.47 -14.95
N LYS A 23 3.76 0.97 -16.09
CA LYS A 23 2.34 1.03 -16.46
C LYS A 23 1.68 -0.34 -16.30
N PRO A 24 0.38 -0.37 -15.95
CA PRO A 24 -0.38 -1.61 -15.87
C PRO A 24 -0.66 -2.16 -17.28
N THR A 25 -0.29 -3.41 -17.47
CA THR A 25 -0.59 -4.22 -18.65
C THR A 25 -0.92 -5.64 -18.17
N PRO A 26 -1.47 -6.53 -19.01
CA PRO A 26 -1.67 -7.93 -18.62
C PRO A 26 -0.39 -8.63 -18.11
N GLN A 27 0.79 -8.14 -18.48
CA GLN A 27 2.09 -8.71 -18.12
C GLN A 27 2.74 -8.02 -16.91
N THR A 28 2.26 -6.83 -16.52
CA THR A 28 2.85 -6.03 -15.44
C THR A 28 1.93 -5.88 -14.23
N VAL A 29 0.87 -6.68 -14.17
CA VAL A 29 -0.03 -6.73 -13.02
C VAL A 29 -0.07 -8.14 -12.41
N ALA A 30 -0.12 -8.21 -11.10
CA ALA A 30 -0.54 -9.37 -10.35
C ALA A 30 -1.99 -9.14 -9.90
N TRP A 31 -2.91 -9.95 -10.39
CA TRP A 31 -4.33 -9.78 -10.08
C TRP A 31 -4.73 -10.64 -8.89
N GLY A 32 -5.12 -9.98 -7.79
CA GLY A 32 -5.73 -10.63 -6.64
C GLY A 32 -4.79 -11.37 -5.70
N HIS A 33 -3.46 -11.15 -5.80
CA HIS A 33 -2.53 -11.89 -4.96
C HIS A 33 -1.18 -11.21 -4.76
N TYR A 34 -0.47 -11.69 -3.72
CA TYR A 34 0.95 -11.57 -3.51
C TYR A 34 1.56 -12.97 -3.49
N ASP A 35 2.65 -13.21 -4.22
CA ASP A 35 3.27 -14.53 -4.32
C ASP A 35 4.81 -14.40 -4.44
N ALA A 36 5.53 -15.14 -3.62
CA ALA A 36 6.99 -15.22 -3.69
C ALA A 36 7.50 -15.86 -4.99
N ALA A 37 6.64 -16.60 -5.70
CA ALA A 37 6.96 -17.24 -6.98
C ALA A 37 6.75 -16.32 -8.19
N ASP A 38 6.17 -15.14 -8.00
CA ASP A 38 5.96 -14.19 -9.09
C ASP A 38 7.29 -13.65 -9.63
N LYS A 39 7.37 -13.53 -10.93
CA LYS A 39 8.56 -12.97 -11.59
C LYS A 39 8.47 -11.43 -11.56
N PRO A 40 9.56 -10.74 -11.20
CA PRO A 40 9.56 -9.29 -11.25
C PRO A 40 9.40 -8.78 -12.68
N VAL A 41 8.59 -7.74 -12.84
CA VAL A 41 8.39 -7.04 -14.12
C VAL A 41 9.33 -5.86 -14.30
N LEU A 42 9.95 -5.45 -13.20
CA LEU A 42 10.96 -4.39 -13.14
C LEU A 42 11.96 -4.73 -12.03
N THR A 43 13.23 -4.48 -12.28
CA THR A 43 14.30 -4.57 -11.27
C THR A 43 14.94 -3.20 -11.12
N ILE A 44 15.08 -2.73 -9.88
CA ILE A 44 15.62 -1.40 -9.54
C ILE A 44 16.70 -1.51 -8.46
N ARG A 45 17.42 -0.43 -8.25
CA ARG A 45 18.41 -0.30 -7.18
C ARG A 45 17.86 0.51 -6.01
N SER A 46 18.44 0.29 -4.84
CA SER A 46 18.20 1.18 -3.70
C SER A 46 18.57 2.63 -4.07
N GLY A 47 17.65 3.56 -3.84
CA GLY A 47 17.74 4.96 -4.24
C GLY A 47 16.95 5.29 -5.51
N ASP A 48 16.55 4.31 -6.30
CA ASP A 48 15.78 4.56 -7.52
C ASP A 48 14.35 4.99 -7.20
N THR A 49 13.77 5.69 -8.17
CA THR A 49 12.37 6.15 -8.13
C THR A 49 11.56 5.43 -9.21
N VAL A 50 10.33 5.04 -8.89
CA VAL A 50 9.37 4.49 -9.85
C VAL A 50 8.13 5.37 -9.89
N VAL A 51 7.76 5.81 -11.10
CA VAL A 51 6.44 6.38 -11.37
C VAL A 51 5.55 5.24 -11.82
N MET A 52 4.64 4.84 -10.95
CA MET A 52 3.80 3.67 -11.10
C MET A 52 2.34 4.10 -11.33
N HIS A 53 1.75 3.64 -12.42
CA HIS A 53 0.33 3.77 -12.66
C HIS A 53 -0.40 2.52 -12.15
N THR A 54 -1.51 2.69 -11.45
CA THR A 54 -2.38 1.61 -10.95
C THR A 54 -3.80 1.81 -11.46
N LEU A 55 -4.54 0.73 -11.55
CA LEU A 55 -5.92 0.73 -12.04
C LEU A 55 -6.90 0.54 -10.89
N LEU A 56 -8.04 1.18 -10.98
CA LEU A 56 -9.16 0.92 -10.08
C LEU A 56 -9.66 -0.53 -10.21
N THR A 57 -10.20 -1.07 -9.14
CA THR A 57 -10.66 -2.46 -9.07
C THR A 57 -12.14 -2.57 -9.41
N ASN A 58 -12.50 -2.45 -10.67
CA ASN A 58 -13.85 -2.75 -11.17
C ASN A 58 -13.81 -3.15 -12.64
N SER A 59 -14.80 -3.93 -13.10
CA SER A 59 -14.87 -4.30 -14.50
C SER A 59 -15.32 -3.13 -15.38
N PRO A 60 -14.79 -3.00 -16.62
CA PRO A 60 -15.26 -2.00 -17.55
C PRO A 60 -16.78 -2.01 -17.74
N VAL A 61 -17.37 -3.21 -17.89
CA VAL A 61 -18.83 -3.39 -18.03
C VAL A 61 -19.57 -2.96 -16.74
N GLY A 62 -19.00 -3.20 -15.57
CA GLY A 62 -19.56 -2.76 -14.29
C GLY A 62 -19.60 -1.23 -14.18
N LEU A 63 -18.54 -0.57 -14.60
CA LEU A 63 -18.43 0.90 -14.64
C LEU A 63 -19.43 1.52 -15.64
N GLU A 64 -19.56 0.94 -16.83
CA GLU A 64 -20.55 1.39 -17.84
C GLU A 64 -21.98 1.27 -17.29
N ARG A 65 -22.31 0.15 -16.66
CA ARG A 65 -23.63 -0.04 -16.01
C ARG A 65 -23.86 0.92 -14.86
N ALA A 66 -22.81 1.37 -14.20
CA ALA A 66 -22.88 2.36 -13.12
C ALA A 66 -22.96 3.81 -13.66
N GLY A 67 -22.87 4.02 -14.98
CA GLY A 67 -23.02 5.31 -15.64
C GLY A 67 -21.74 6.00 -16.06
N VAL A 68 -20.58 5.32 -16.02
CA VAL A 68 -19.33 5.84 -16.59
C VAL A 68 -19.42 5.74 -18.12
N ALA A 69 -19.12 6.82 -18.84
CA ALA A 69 -19.10 6.79 -20.29
C ALA A 69 -17.97 5.87 -20.80
N PRO A 70 -18.22 5.06 -21.85
CA PRO A 70 -17.22 4.09 -22.32
C PRO A 70 -15.85 4.68 -22.68
N HIS A 71 -15.80 5.95 -23.12
CA HIS A 71 -14.57 6.65 -23.47
C HIS A 71 -13.80 7.20 -22.24
N ASP A 72 -14.44 7.28 -21.07
CA ASP A 72 -13.81 7.68 -19.81
C ASP A 72 -13.14 6.50 -19.10
N ILE A 73 -13.43 5.26 -19.54
CA ILE A 73 -12.81 4.06 -18.97
C ILE A 73 -11.44 3.84 -19.61
N GLU A 74 -10.42 3.73 -18.79
CA GLU A 74 -9.02 3.54 -19.21
C GLU A 74 -8.86 2.33 -20.15
N GLN A 75 -8.12 2.52 -21.24
CA GLN A 75 -7.83 1.44 -22.19
C GLN A 75 -6.99 0.34 -21.54
N GLU A 76 -6.11 0.72 -20.62
CA GLU A 76 -5.29 -0.19 -19.83
C GLU A 76 -6.17 -1.10 -18.96
N LEU A 77 -7.25 -0.58 -18.37
CA LEU A 77 -8.20 -1.39 -17.61
C LEU A 77 -8.88 -2.43 -18.48
N ARG A 78 -9.34 -2.05 -19.68
CA ARG A 78 -9.91 -2.98 -20.66
C ARG A 78 -8.90 -4.05 -21.06
N ALA A 79 -7.69 -3.64 -21.40
CA ALA A 79 -6.62 -4.55 -21.81
C ALA A 79 -6.27 -5.56 -20.71
N VAL A 80 -6.22 -5.14 -19.45
CA VAL A 80 -5.94 -6.02 -18.30
C VAL A 80 -7.10 -7.00 -18.09
N PHE A 81 -8.36 -6.54 -18.17
CA PHE A 81 -9.53 -7.42 -18.03
C PHE A 81 -9.60 -8.49 -19.12
N ASP A 82 -9.27 -8.13 -20.35
CA ASP A 82 -9.30 -9.04 -21.51
C ASP A 82 -8.07 -9.94 -21.56
N GLY A 83 -6.89 -9.43 -21.15
CA GLY A 83 -5.61 -10.09 -21.33
C GLY A 83 -5.15 -10.96 -20.16
N VAL A 84 -5.64 -10.73 -18.92
CA VAL A 84 -5.30 -11.57 -17.77
C VAL A 84 -6.30 -12.73 -17.64
N PRO A 85 -5.91 -13.97 -17.96
CA PRO A 85 -6.82 -15.11 -17.90
C PRO A 85 -7.25 -15.40 -16.46
N LEU A 86 -8.46 -15.92 -16.27
CA LEU A 86 -9.00 -16.25 -14.94
C LEU A 86 -8.09 -17.20 -14.15
N SER A 87 -7.41 -18.12 -14.82
CA SER A 87 -6.47 -19.06 -14.19
C SER A 87 -5.20 -18.40 -13.62
N ALA A 88 -4.86 -17.18 -14.07
CA ALA A 88 -3.74 -16.40 -13.55
C ALA A 88 -4.15 -15.46 -12.41
N ARG A 89 -5.45 -15.22 -12.23
CA ARG A 89 -5.96 -14.38 -11.14
C ARG A 89 -5.90 -15.12 -9.82
N GLY A 90 -5.51 -14.39 -8.78
CA GLY A 90 -5.52 -14.91 -7.41
C GLY A 90 -6.92 -14.87 -6.77
N PRO A 91 -7.01 -15.23 -5.49
CA PRO A 91 -8.29 -15.29 -4.77
C PRO A 91 -8.88 -13.91 -4.46
N GLY A 92 -8.08 -12.85 -4.47
CA GLY A 92 -8.52 -11.47 -4.20
C GLY A 92 -9.05 -10.73 -5.42
N GLY A 93 -9.46 -9.48 -5.20
CA GLY A 93 -10.03 -8.63 -6.24
C GLY A 93 -9.06 -7.65 -6.89
N HIS A 94 -8.04 -7.20 -6.18
CA HIS A 94 -7.22 -6.05 -6.53
C HIS A 94 -6.33 -6.28 -7.74
N ILE A 95 -6.25 -5.27 -8.61
CA ILE A 95 -5.28 -5.25 -9.72
C ILE A 95 -4.03 -4.52 -9.21
N LEU A 96 -2.99 -5.30 -8.88
CA LEU A 96 -1.75 -4.77 -8.33
C LEU A 96 -0.71 -4.60 -9.45
N THR A 97 -0.16 -3.41 -9.60
CA THR A 97 0.95 -3.16 -10.54
C THR A 97 2.25 -3.63 -9.89
N GLY A 98 3.06 -4.38 -10.63
CA GLY A 98 4.28 -5.04 -10.14
C GLY A 98 4.31 -6.53 -10.51
N PRO A 99 5.18 -7.37 -9.86
CA PRO A 99 6.10 -6.98 -8.78
C PRO A 99 7.38 -6.25 -9.24
N ILE A 100 7.90 -5.40 -8.38
CA ILE A 100 9.19 -4.74 -8.55
C ILE A 100 10.22 -5.45 -7.66
N ALA A 101 11.34 -5.89 -8.24
CA ALA A 101 12.47 -6.40 -7.49
C ALA A 101 13.45 -5.28 -7.14
N ILE A 102 13.93 -5.27 -5.90
CA ILE A 102 15.01 -4.39 -5.44
C ILE A 102 16.31 -5.19 -5.43
N GLU A 103 17.33 -4.75 -6.19
CA GLU A 103 18.63 -5.42 -6.26
C GLU A 103 19.25 -5.61 -4.89
N GLY A 104 19.66 -6.84 -4.58
CA GLY A 104 20.34 -7.18 -3.32
C GLY A 104 19.42 -7.23 -2.08
N ALA A 105 18.10 -7.08 -2.24
CA ALA A 105 17.18 -7.28 -1.12
C ALA A 105 17.14 -8.77 -0.73
N GLU A 106 17.28 -9.03 0.58
CA GLU A 106 17.33 -10.37 1.16
C GLU A 106 16.42 -10.48 2.40
N PRO A 107 15.93 -11.66 2.75
CA PRO A 107 15.16 -11.83 3.98
C PRO A 107 15.86 -11.26 5.21
N GLY A 108 15.11 -10.49 6.02
CA GLY A 108 15.63 -9.79 7.21
C GLY A 108 16.12 -8.36 6.93
N ASP A 109 16.04 -7.90 5.69
CA ASP A 109 16.20 -6.48 5.35
C ASP A 109 14.87 -5.74 5.59
N THR A 110 14.90 -4.41 5.49
CA THR A 110 13.73 -3.54 5.47
C THR A 110 13.69 -2.76 4.18
N LEU A 111 12.56 -2.76 3.51
CA LEU A 111 12.28 -1.89 2.37
C LEU A 111 11.58 -0.62 2.87
N GLU A 112 12.24 0.53 2.68
CA GLU A 112 11.66 1.85 2.88
C GLU A 112 11.10 2.35 1.56
N VAL A 113 9.81 2.66 1.54
CA VAL A 113 9.07 3.20 0.38
C VAL A 113 8.65 4.62 0.71
N ARG A 114 9.29 5.60 0.09
CA ARG A 114 8.95 7.02 0.24
C ARG A 114 7.91 7.40 -0.79
N ILE A 115 6.74 7.76 -0.35
CA ILE A 115 5.64 8.20 -1.20
C ILE A 115 5.87 9.68 -1.55
N ARG A 116 6.49 9.93 -2.71
CA ARG A 116 6.89 11.29 -3.10
C ARG A 116 5.75 12.11 -3.67
N LYS A 117 4.84 11.46 -4.42
CA LYS A 117 3.72 12.10 -5.09
C LYS A 117 2.62 11.07 -5.36
N ILE A 118 1.37 11.52 -5.33
CA ILE A 118 0.21 10.74 -5.78
C ILE A 118 -0.69 11.66 -6.59
N ASP A 119 -0.96 11.29 -7.83
CA ASP A 119 -1.87 11.97 -8.74
C ASP A 119 -3.10 11.09 -9.02
N LEU A 120 -4.26 11.72 -9.14
CA LEU A 120 -5.48 11.08 -9.62
C LEU A 120 -5.37 10.87 -11.13
N ALA A 121 -5.41 9.62 -11.60
CA ALA A 121 -5.25 9.29 -13.01
C ALA A 121 -6.52 9.60 -13.81
N ILE A 122 -7.70 9.39 -13.22
CA ILE A 122 -9.01 9.55 -13.85
C ILE A 122 -9.87 10.60 -13.13
N PRO A 123 -10.89 11.17 -13.81
CA PRO A 123 -11.71 12.26 -13.25
C PRO A 123 -12.91 11.76 -12.41
N TYR A 124 -12.96 10.48 -12.09
CA TYR A 124 -14.03 9.90 -11.30
C TYR A 124 -13.50 8.86 -10.32
N SER A 125 -14.31 8.56 -9.34
CA SER A 125 -14.19 7.42 -8.45
C SER A 125 -15.53 6.70 -8.34
N TYR A 126 -15.53 5.53 -7.71
CA TYR A 126 -16.77 4.93 -7.23
C TYR A 126 -16.67 4.59 -5.75
N THR A 127 -17.82 4.50 -5.09
CA THR A 127 -17.96 3.80 -3.82
C THR A 127 -19.13 2.85 -3.92
N SER A 128 -19.10 1.77 -3.19
CA SER A 128 -20.14 0.73 -3.27
C SER A 128 -20.31 -0.01 -1.96
N PHE A 129 -21.44 -0.67 -1.83
CA PHE A 129 -21.59 -1.80 -0.94
C PHE A 129 -22.25 -2.94 -1.73
N ARG A 130 -22.04 -4.16 -1.30
CA ARG A 130 -22.59 -5.34 -1.96
C ARG A 130 -23.17 -6.31 -0.94
N TYR A 131 -24.15 -7.07 -1.40
CA TYR A 131 -24.77 -8.11 -0.58
C TYR A 131 -23.70 -9.01 0.08
N GLY A 132 -23.83 -9.18 1.39
CA GLY A 132 -22.94 -10.04 2.18
C GLY A 132 -21.53 -9.50 2.41
N ALA A 133 -21.25 -8.22 2.07
CA ALA A 133 -19.96 -7.59 2.31
C ALA A 133 -20.14 -6.18 2.89
N GLY A 134 -19.11 -5.70 3.62
CA GLY A 134 -19.20 -4.49 4.43
C GLY A 134 -19.49 -4.80 5.90
N PHE A 135 -19.57 -3.77 6.73
CA PHE A 135 -19.72 -3.93 8.18
C PHE A 135 -21.17 -4.13 8.63
N LEU A 136 -22.15 -3.55 7.89
CA LEU A 136 -23.59 -3.60 8.22
C LEU A 136 -24.37 -4.46 7.19
N THR A 137 -24.00 -5.72 7.07
CA THR A 137 -24.56 -6.63 6.04
C THR A 137 -26.05 -6.86 6.17
N ASP A 138 -26.57 -6.88 7.40
CA ASP A 138 -27.99 -7.13 7.69
C ASP A 138 -28.87 -5.92 7.38
N ASP A 139 -28.33 -4.70 7.54
CA ASP A 139 -29.06 -3.46 7.26
C ASP A 139 -29.09 -3.16 5.75
N PHE A 140 -28.10 -3.66 4.99
CA PHE A 140 -27.96 -3.44 3.55
C PHE A 140 -27.89 -4.78 2.77
N PRO A 141 -28.98 -5.57 2.74
CA PRO A 141 -28.99 -6.88 2.09
C PRO A 141 -29.15 -6.79 0.56
N TYR A 142 -28.51 -5.82 -0.06
CA TYR A 142 -28.48 -5.57 -1.52
C TYR A 142 -27.15 -4.94 -1.93
N SER A 143 -26.99 -4.68 -3.21
CA SER A 143 -25.78 -4.06 -3.74
C SER A 143 -26.09 -2.71 -4.39
N ARG A 144 -25.21 -1.75 -4.21
CA ARG A 144 -25.30 -0.44 -4.84
C ARG A 144 -23.90 0.10 -5.13
N ILE A 145 -23.73 0.65 -6.32
CA ILE A 145 -22.54 1.41 -6.71
C ILE A 145 -22.94 2.87 -6.97
N LYS A 146 -22.06 3.78 -6.63
CA LYS A 146 -22.22 5.20 -6.86
C LYS A 146 -20.94 5.75 -7.50
N ILE A 147 -21.07 6.35 -8.67
CA ILE A 147 -19.99 7.10 -9.32
C ILE A 147 -19.93 8.48 -8.69
N VAL A 148 -18.72 8.91 -8.30
CA VAL A 148 -18.44 10.20 -7.69
C VAL A 148 -17.44 10.96 -8.57
N PRO A 149 -17.87 12.03 -9.25
CA PRO A 149 -16.97 12.89 -10.04
C PRO A 149 -15.92 13.54 -9.13
N LEU A 150 -14.67 13.58 -9.60
CA LEU A 150 -13.54 14.18 -8.90
C LEU A 150 -13.18 15.53 -9.53
N ASP A 151 -13.22 16.57 -8.71
CA ASP A 151 -12.68 17.89 -9.03
C ASP A 151 -11.21 17.92 -8.60
N ARG A 152 -10.31 17.67 -9.58
CA ARG A 152 -8.87 17.52 -9.33
C ARG A 152 -8.17 18.84 -9.03
N GLU A 153 -8.76 19.98 -9.40
CA GLU A 153 -8.21 21.31 -9.11
C GLU A 153 -8.53 21.71 -7.65
N ARG A 154 -9.78 21.49 -7.22
CA ARG A 154 -10.22 21.77 -5.86
C ARG A 154 -9.92 20.64 -4.87
N MET A 155 -9.49 19.50 -5.36
CA MET A 155 -9.28 18.27 -4.59
C MET A 155 -10.52 17.90 -3.77
N VAL A 156 -11.67 17.80 -4.44
CA VAL A 156 -12.94 17.36 -3.83
C VAL A 156 -13.68 16.35 -4.70
N GLY A 157 -14.30 15.38 -4.08
CA GLY A 157 -15.25 14.44 -4.69
C GLY A 157 -16.68 14.96 -4.55
N LYS A 158 -17.42 15.09 -5.64
CA LYS A 158 -18.81 15.58 -5.65
C LYS A 158 -19.76 14.44 -5.30
N PHE A 159 -19.91 14.14 -4.01
CA PHE A 159 -20.65 12.97 -3.53
C PHE A 159 -22.16 13.08 -3.76
N GLY A 160 -22.72 14.28 -3.67
CA GLY A 160 -24.13 14.53 -3.90
C GLY A 160 -24.48 16.01 -3.80
N PRO A 161 -25.75 16.39 -3.98
CA PRO A 161 -26.17 17.78 -3.84
C PRO A 161 -25.76 18.34 -2.47
N GLY A 162 -24.90 19.37 -2.48
CA GLY A 162 -24.39 20.00 -1.26
C GLY A 162 -23.41 19.17 -0.44
N ILE A 163 -22.90 18.04 -0.98
CA ILE A 163 -21.96 17.17 -0.27
C ILE A 163 -20.68 17.03 -1.09
N GLU A 164 -19.59 17.60 -0.58
CA GLU A 164 -18.24 17.46 -1.13
C GLU A 164 -17.34 16.73 -0.13
N VAL A 165 -16.59 15.73 -0.62
CA VAL A 165 -15.61 14.98 0.16
C VAL A 165 -14.24 15.51 -0.20
N LYS A 166 -13.46 15.96 0.79
CA LYS A 166 -12.06 16.37 0.59
C LYS A 166 -11.23 15.16 0.16
N LEU A 167 -10.45 15.31 -0.91
CA LEU A 167 -9.59 14.25 -1.41
C LEU A 167 -8.22 14.28 -0.71
N ALA A 168 -7.75 13.10 -0.38
CA ALA A 168 -6.43 12.83 0.15
C ALA A 168 -5.98 11.47 -0.41
N PRO A 169 -5.52 11.40 -1.67
CA PRO A 169 -5.31 10.13 -2.36
C PRO A 169 -4.17 9.33 -1.73
N PHE A 170 -4.38 8.01 -1.64
CA PHE A 170 -3.41 7.05 -1.17
C PHE A 170 -3.66 5.68 -1.82
N PHE A 171 -2.71 4.75 -1.69
CA PHE A 171 -2.86 3.37 -2.15
C PHE A 171 -3.31 2.51 -0.97
N GLY A 172 -4.48 1.90 -1.06
CA GLY A 172 -4.97 0.94 -0.07
C GLY A 172 -4.04 -0.25 0.02
N SER A 173 -3.57 -0.73 -1.12
CA SER A 173 -2.70 -1.89 -1.20
C SER A 173 -1.27 -1.52 -1.61
N MET A 174 -0.32 -1.66 -0.68
CA MET A 174 1.13 -1.57 -0.88
C MET A 174 1.81 -2.68 -0.07
N GLY A 175 2.50 -3.59 -0.73
CA GLY A 175 3.12 -4.72 -0.04
C GLY A 175 4.26 -5.36 -0.80
N VAL A 176 4.96 -6.24 -0.12
CA VAL A 176 6.00 -7.11 -0.66
C VAL A 176 5.50 -8.55 -0.74
N ALA A 177 6.24 -9.43 -1.41
CA ALA A 177 5.91 -10.85 -1.37
C ALA A 177 6.04 -11.41 0.06
N PRO A 178 5.07 -12.21 0.53
CA PRO A 178 5.13 -12.88 1.83
C PRO A 178 6.19 -13.99 1.82
N PRO A 179 6.48 -14.62 2.99
CA PRO A 179 7.31 -15.81 3.04
C PRO A 179 6.85 -16.87 2.03
N ALA A 180 7.77 -17.50 1.30
CA ALA A 180 7.45 -18.48 0.25
C ALA A 180 6.57 -19.66 0.75
N THR A 181 6.64 -19.98 2.03
CA THR A 181 5.80 -21.01 2.66
C THR A 181 4.31 -20.67 2.72
N PHE A 182 3.95 -19.39 2.53
CA PHE A 182 2.54 -18.96 2.49
C PHE A 182 1.90 -19.22 1.13
N GLY A 183 2.72 -19.45 0.08
CA GLY A 183 2.25 -19.58 -1.29
C GLY A 183 1.62 -18.28 -1.79
N ARG A 184 0.62 -18.43 -2.66
CA ARG A 184 -0.15 -17.31 -3.22
C ARG A 184 -1.18 -16.83 -2.23
N VAL A 185 -0.94 -15.68 -1.60
CA VAL A 185 -1.87 -15.09 -0.63
C VAL A 185 -2.87 -14.16 -1.32
N ASP A 186 -4.05 -14.09 -0.75
CA ASP A 186 -5.13 -13.20 -1.18
C ASP A 186 -4.74 -11.72 -1.00
N SER A 187 -5.09 -10.89 -1.97
CA SER A 187 -4.80 -9.45 -1.94
C SER A 187 -5.74 -8.65 -1.04
N ALA A 188 -6.91 -9.21 -0.62
CA ALA A 188 -7.87 -8.44 0.15
C ALA A 188 -7.45 -8.23 1.62
N PRO A 189 -7.08 -9.26 2.42
CA PRO A 189 -6.71 -9.01 3.80
C PRO A 189 -5.29 -8.42 3.91
N PRO A 190 -5.10 -7.40 4.76
CA PRO A 190 -3.77 -6.94 5.14
C PRO A 190 -3.02 -7.99 5.96
N GLY A 191 -1.69 -7.95 5.91
CA GLY A 191 -0.86 -8.93 6.59
C GLY A 191 0.53 -8.43 6.99
N ILE A 192 1.39 -9.40 7.38
CA ILE A 192 2.77 -9.11 7.77
C ILE A 192 3.62 -8.51 6.63
N ASN A 193 3.22 -8.72 5.39
CA ASN A 193 3.86 -8.20 4.19
C ASN A 193 3.31 -6.81 3.75
N GLY A 194 2.45 -6.18 4.53
CA GLY A 194 1.65 -5.02 4.14
C GLY A 194 0.40 -5.48 3.38
N GLY A 195 0.34 -5.21 2.09
CA GLY A 195 -0.82 -5.53 1.24
C GLY A 195 -1.90 -4.48 1.41
N ASN A 196 -3.13 -4.91 1.53
CA ASN A 196 -4.32 -4.07 1.62
C ASN A 196 -4.47 -3.46 3.03
N MET A 197 -3.61 -2.49 3.34
CA MET A 197 -3.57 -1.88 4.67
C MET A 197 -4.67 -0.85 4.89
N ASP A 198 -5.18 -0.23 3.82
CA ASP A 198 -6.25 0.78 3.81
C ASP A 198 -6.02 1.93 4.79
N ASP A 199 -4.75 2.24 5.01
CA ASP A 199 -4.38 3.32 5.92
C ASP A 199 -4.33 4.67 5.19
N LYS A 200 -5.39 5.47 5.38
CA LYS A 200 -5.53 6.80 4.77
C LYS A 200 -4.41 7.80 5.11
N LEU A 201 -3.53 7.47 6.06
CA LEU A 201 -2.37 8.29 6.40
C LEU A 201 -1.18 8.07 5.46
N LEU A 202 -1.22 7.05 4.58
CA LEU A 202 -0.18 6.74 3.60
C LEU A 202 -0.23 7.64 2.36
N VAL A 203 -0.43 8.92 2.55
CA VAL A 203 -0.48 9.95 1.50
C VAL A 203 0.92 10.39 1.05
N ALA A 204 1.00 11.23 0.02
CA ALA A 204 2.26 11.85 -0.41
C ALA A 204 2.96 12.56 0.76
N GLY A 205 4.28 12.35 0.88
CA GLY A 205 5.10 12.83 2.01
C GLY A 205 5.25 11.82 3.14
N THR A 206 4.55 10.70 3.11
CA THR A 206 4.67 9.59 4.07
C THR A 206 5.73 8.59 3.61
N THR A 207 6.37 7.92 4.56
CA THR A 207 7.31 6.83 4.34
C THR A 207 6.75 5.54 4.95
N LEU A 208 6.66 4.49 4.15
CA LEU A 208 6.25 3.14 4.56
C LEU A 208 7.50 2.25 4.69
N PHE A 209 7.55 1.44 5.74
CA PHE A 209 8.62 0.47 6.00
C PHE A 209 8.01 -0.93 6.00
N LEU A 210 8.50 -1.77 5.11
CA LEU A 210 8.04 -3.14 4.93
C LEU A 210 9.16 -4.15 5.23
N PRO A 211 8.85 -5.27 5.90
CA PRO A 211 9.80 -6.35 6.09
C PRO A 211 10.07 -7.06 4.75
N VAL A 212 11.33 -7.46 4.51
CA VAL A 212 11.68 -8.28 3.34
C VAL A 212 11.70 -9.75 3.74
N TYR A 213 10.91 -10.58 3.05
CA TYR A 213 10.81 -12.03 3.32
C TYR A 213 11.45 -12.89 2.25
N VAL A 214 11.62 -12.37 1.04
CA VAL A 214 12.19 -13.11 -0.10
C VAL A 214 13.22 -12.26 -0.85
N PRO A 215 14.16 -12.86 -1.59
CA PRO A 215 15.09 -12.11 -2.43
C PRO A 215 14.33 -11.17 -3.38
N GLY A 216 14.81 -9.93 -3.48
CA GLY A 216 14.18 -8.90 -4.30
C GLY A 216 12.98 -8.20 -3.67
N ALA A 217 12.50 -8.61 -2.51
CA ALA A 217 11.31 -8.08 -1.82
C ALA A 217 10.00 -8.24 -2.63
N LEU A 218 10.01 -8.00 -3.95
CA LEU A 218 8.87 -8.13 -4.89
C LEU A 218 7.71 -7.21 -4.51
N PHE A 219 7.95 -5.89 -4.51
CA PHE A 219 6.96 -4.87 -4.17
C PHE A 219 5.88 -4.72 -5.23
N GLN A 220 4.63 -4.60 -4.78
CA GLN A 220 3.45 -4.32 -5.60
C GLN A 220 2.60 -3.23 -4.95
N ALA A 221 1.87 -2.46 -5.76
CA ALA A 221 0.87 -1.51 -5.29
C ALA A 221 -0.36 -1.46 -6.20
N GLY A 222 -1.49 -1.12 -5.62
CA GLY A 222 -2.76 -0.99 -6.32
C GLY A 222 -3.82 -0.43 -5.38
N ASP A 223 -5.08 -0.63 -5.74
CA ASP A 223 -6.21 -0.26 -4.90
C ASP A 223 -6.16 1.23 -4.53
N GLY A 224 -6.29 2.06 -5.56
CA GLY A 224 -6.15 3.50 -5.42
C GLY A 224 -7.40 4.14 -4.85
N HIS A 225 -7.26 4.84 -3.73
CA HIS A 225 -8.31 5.56 -3.05
C HIS A 225 -8.14 7.07 -3.21
N ALA A 226 -9.17 7.77 -3.66
CA ALA A 226 -9.17 9.24 -3.69
C ALA A 226 -9.43 9.83 -2.29
N ALA A 227 -10.19 9.13 -1.45
CA ALA A 227 -10.45 9.45 -0.05
C ALA A 227 -11.08 8.22 0.66
N GLN A 228 -10.85 8.11 1.97
CA GLN A 228 -11.45 7.09 2.82
C GLN A 228 -11.71 7.63 4.23
N GLY A 229 -12.78 7.20 4.84
CA GLY A 229 -12.98 7.32 6.29
C GLY A 229 -12.36 6.12 7.01
N ASN A 230 -11.85 6.32 8.24
CA ASN A 230 -11.39 5.21 9.07
C ASN A 230 -12.50 4.17 9.24
N GLY A 231 -12.13 2.90 9.08
CA GLY A 231 -13.03 1.74 9.16
C GLY A 231 -13.50 1.19 7.82
N GLU A 232 -13.47 1.98 6.73
CA GLU A 232 -13.89 1.58 5.37
C GLU A 232 -15.19 0.77 5.33
N VAL A 233 -16.18 1.21 6.09
CA VAL A 233 -17.32 0.41 6.55
C VAL A 233 -18.19 -0.24 5.46
N THR A 234 -18.11 0.23 4.21
CA THR A 234 -18.86 -0.35 3.08
C THR A 234 -18.05 -1.34 2.24
N ILE A 235 -16.77 -1.62 2.58
CA ILE A 235 -15.81 -2.43 1.80
C ILE A 235 -15.26 -1.71 0.55
N THR A 236 -15.51 -0.43 0.42
CA THR A 236 -14.87 0.44 -0.56
C THR A 236 -14.71 1.84 0.00
N ALA A 237 -13.63 2.49 -0.41
CA ALA A 237 -13.38 3.91 -0.26
C ALA A 237 -14.05 4.72 -1.40
N LEU A 238 -13.44 5.82 -1.82
CA LEU A 238 -13.60 6.41 -3.15
C LEU A 238 -12.55 5.80 -4.07
N GLU A 239 -12.89 4.67 -4.67
CA GLU A 239 -12.04 3.86 -5.53
C GLU A 239 -11.70 4.58 -6.82
N THR A 240 -10.42 4.65 -7.19
CA THR A 240 -9.97 5.32 -8.40
C THR A 240 -8.64 4.78 -8.90
N SER A 241 -8.23 5.14 -10.11
CA SER A 241 -6.88 4.89 -10.61
C SER A 241 -5.94 6.00 -10.17
N LEU A 242 -4.71 5.63 -9.78
CA LEU A 242 -3.70 6.56 -9.29
C LEU A 242 -2.38 6.44 -10.04
N ILE A 243 -1.61 7.53 -10.01
CA ILE A 243 -0.20 7.53 -10.43
C ILE A 243 0.63 7.91 -9.21
N GLY A 244 1.38 6.93 -8.68
CA GLY A 244 2.28 7.11 -7.55
C GLY A 244 3.73 7.31 -7.98
N THR A 245 4.45 8.22 -7.32
CA THR A 245 5.90 8.34 -7.43
C THR A 245 6.51 7.86 -6.13
N PHE A 246 7.20 6.72 -6.19
CA PHE A 246 7.81 6.05 -5.06
C PHE A 246 9.33 6.04 -5.19
N GLU A 247 10.05 6.41 -4.13
CA GLU A 247 11.49 6.20 -4.01
C GLU A 247 11.73 5.02 -3.06
N PHE A 248 12.60 4.09 -3.46
CA PHE A 248 12.85 2.85 -2.74
C PHE A 248 14.24 2.84 -2.11
N ILE A 249 14.32 2.66 -0.80
CA ILE A 249 15.59 2.55 -0.07
C ILE A 249 15.64 1.18 0.62
N LEU A 250 16.72 0.46 0.41
CA LEU A 250 16.95 -0.84 1.04
C LEU A 250 17.87 -0.69 2.26
N HIS A 251 17.35 -1.06 3.43
CA HIS A 251 18.11 -1.12 4.68
C HIS A 251 18.56 -2.55 4.95
N LYS A 252 19.84 -2.81 4.74
CA LYS A 252 20.43 -4.14 4.94
C LYS A 252 20.49 -4.50 6.41
N LYS A 253 20.00 -5.71 6.75
CA LYS A 253 20.04 -6.28 8.11
C LYS A 253 19.35 -5.41 9.18
N VAL A 254 18.44 -4.56 8.74
CA VAL A 254 17.52 -3.82 9.61
C VAL A 254 16.18 -4.54 9.56
N ASN A 255 15.92 -5.34 10.58
CA ASN A 255 14.68 -6.12 10.63
C ASN A 255 13.54 -5.27 11.18
N THR A 256 12.62 -4.86 10.32
CA THR A 256 11.32 -4.33 10.71
C THR A 256 10.35 -5.51 10.75
N PRO A 257 9.89 -5.95 11.93
CA PRO A 257 9.16 -7.22 12.03
C PRO A 257 7.73 -7.15 11.50
N TYR A 258 7.21 -5.93 11.30
CA TYR A 258 5.83 -5.66 10.89
C TYR A 258 5.75 -4.34 10.12
N PRO A 259 4.77 -4.14 9.22
CA PRO A 259 4.58 -2.87 8.53
C PRO A 259 4.43 -1.70 9.51
N ARG A 260 5.14 -0.62 9.26
CA ARG A 260 5.04 0.65 9.97
C ARG A 260 5.23 1.82 9.02
N ALA A 261 4.80 2.99 9.43
CA ALA A 261 4.98 4.18 8.61
C ALA A 261 5.42 5.39 9.44
N GLU A 262 5.87 6.41 8.74
CA GLU A 262 6.20 7.71 9.31
C GLU A 262 5.65 8.81 8.41
N THR A 263 4.86 9.71 8.99
CA THR A 263 4.52 10.99 8.39
C THR A 263 5.56 12.05 8.79
N PRO A 264 5.54 13.25 8.24
CA PRO A 264 6.37 14.35 8.75
C PRO A 264 6.18 14.61 10.25
N THR A 265 4.99 14.32 10.79
CA THR A 265 4.58 14.71 12.16
C THR A 265 4.32 13.54 13.10
N ALA A 266 4.24 12.30 12.63
CA ALA A 266 3.88 11.15 13.46
C ALA A 266 4.63 9.87 13.06
N TYR A 267 4.76 8.96 14.03
CA TYR A 267 5.08 7.55 13.85
C TYR A 267 3.79 6.75 13.82
N ILE A 268 3.72 5.75 12.95
CA ILE A 268 2.55 4.89 12.77
C ILE A 268 3.00 3.44 12.90
N ALA A 269 2.36 2.68 13.77
CA ALA A 269 2.54 1.22 13.89
C ALA A 269 1.21 0.53 13.63
N MET A 270 1.23 -0.53 12.81
CA MET A 270 0.04 -1.22 12.34
C MET A 270 -0.13 -2.56 13.02
N GLY A 271 -1.37 -3.07 13.06
CA GLY A 271 -1.71 -4.40 13.52
C GLY A 271 -2.91 -4.94 12.77
N PHE A 272 -2.82 -6.18 12.29
CA PHE A 272 -3.86 -6.82 11.50
C PHE A 272 -4.21 -8.18 12.11
N ASP A 273 -5.52 -8.47 12.22
CA ASP A 273 -6.06 -9.72 12.73
C ASP A 273 -7.53 -9.86 12.34
N ASP A 274 -8.05 -11.06 12.30
CA ASP A 274 -9.50 -11.29 12.09
C ASP A 274 -10.34 -10.85 13.30
N ASP A 275 -9.73 -10.70 14.48
CA ASP A 275 -10.32 -10.12 15.69
C ASP A 275 -9.78 -8.70 15.92
N LEU A 276 -10.68 -7.72 16.07
CA LEU A 276 -10.33 -6.31 16.24
C LEU A 276 -9.48 -6.06 17.51
N SER A 277 -9.79 -6.77 18.61
CA SER A 277 -9.01 -6.64 19.86
C SER A 277 -7.59 -7.18 19.69
N ASN A 278 -7.41 -8.26 18.91
CA ASN A 278 -6.10 -8.78 18.59
C ASN A 278 -5.33 -7.85 17.65
N ALA A 279 -5.98 -7.30 16.62
CA ALA A 279 -5.38 -6.29 15.75
C ALA A 279 -4.88 -5.08 16.58
N THR A 280 -5.71 -4.60 17.52
CA THR A 280 -5.35 -3.51 18.45
C THR A 280 -4.13 -3.89 19.30
N ARG A 281 -4.11 -5.09 19.90
CA ARG A 281 -2.95 -5.56 20.70
C ARG A 281 -1.68 -5.63 19.86
N LYS A 282 -1.76 -6.06 18.60
CA LYS A 282 -0.62 -6.10 17.68
C LYS A 282 -0.12 -4.69 17.38
N ALA A 283 -0.99 -3.75 17.02
CA ALA A 283 -0.60 -2.37 16.73
C ALA A 283 0.10 -1.70 17.93
N VAL A 284 -0.45 -1.85 19.16
CA VAL A 284 0.15 -1.30 20.38
C VAL A 284 1.50 -1.96 20.68
N ARG A 285 1.62 -3.30 20.56
CA ARG A 285 2.90 -3.99 20.74
C ARG A 285 3.95 -3.55 19.74
N ASN A 286 3.58 -3.41 18.48
CA ASN A 286 4.47 -2.97 17.42
C ASN A 286 4.97 -1.53 17.66
N MET A 287 4.12 -0.63 18.20
CA MET A 287 4.55 0.70 18.61
C MET A 287 5.49 0.65 19.81
N ILE A 288 5.21 -0.18 20.82
CA ILE A 288 6.13 -0.38 21.97
C ILE A 288 7.50 -0.86 21.47
N ASP A 289 7.53 -1.89 20.63
CA ASP A 289 8.78 -2.46 20.13
C ASP A 289 9.57 -1.45 19.27
N PHE A 290 8.88 -0.63 18.49
CA PHE A 290 9.50 0.50 17.78
C PHE A 290 10.11 1.52 18.74
N LEU A 291 9.40 1.94 19.78
CA LEU A 291 9.88 2.92 20.76
C LEU A 291 11.07 2.40 21.56
N VAL A 292 11.05 1.13 21.94
CA VAL A 292 12.20 0.48 22.61
C VAL A 292 13.41 0.48 21.69
N THR A 293 13.24 0.03 20.44
CA THR A 293 14.35 -0.18 19.50
C THR A 293 14.89 1.14 18.96
N ALA A 294 14.01 2.05 18.54
CA ALA A 294 14.40 3.28 17.85
C ALA A 294 14.61 4.47 18.77
N LYS A 295 14.01 4.47 19.98
CA LYS A 295 14.09 5.58 20.94
C LYS A 295 14.79 5.21 22.23
N GLY A 296 15.18 3.94 22.43
CA GLY A 296 15.86 3.46 23.63
C GLY A 296 15.01 3.52 24.91
N MET A 297 13.67 3.52 24.75
CA MET A 297 12.74 3.57 25.88
C MET A 297 12.66 2.21 26.60
N THR A 298 12.28 2.21 27.87
CA THR A 298 11.81 0.99 28.53
C THR A 298 10.44 0.58 27.97
N ARG A 299 10.08 -0.70 28.04
CA ARG A 299 8.75 -1.17 27.60
C ARG A 299 7.63 -0.48 28.39
N ASP A 300 7.83 -0.28 29.69
CA ASP A 300 6.85 0.34 30.59
C ASP A 300 6.62 1.81 30.20
N ASP A 301 7.69 2.58 30.01
CA ASP A 301 7.59 3.98 29.58
C ASP A 301 6.97 4.11 28.18
N ALA A 302 7.34 3.22 27.25
CA ALA A 302 6.76 3.19 25.90
C ALA A 302 5.24 2.91 25.96
N TYR A 303 4.82 1.96 26.77
CA TYR A 303 3.39 1.65 26.93
C TYR A 303 2.62 2.82 27.57
N MET A 304 3.17 3.43 28.64
CA MET A 304 2.58 4.61 29.25
C MET A 304 2.53 5.80 28.30
N LEU A 305 3.59 6.03 27.50
CA LEU A 305 3.61 7.12 26.52
C LEU A 305 2.51 6.94 25.45
N ILE A 306 2.28 5.73 24.95
CA ILE A 306 1.18 5.45 24.01
C ILE A 306 -0.17 5.80 24.65
N SER A 307 -0.36 5.46 25.93
CA SER A 307 -1.62 5.73 26.63
C SER A 307 -1.96 7.23 26.80
N VAL A 308 -0.94 8.08 26.88
CA VAL A 308 -1.13 9.53 27.14
C VAL A 308 -0.98 10.41 25.90
N SER A 309 -0.45 9.86 24.80
CA SER A 309 -0.13 10.66 23.59
C SER A 309 -0.36 9.91 22.27
N GLY A 310 -0.64 8.62 22.30
CA GLY A 310 -0.88 7.82 21.10
C GLY A 310 -2.37 7.64 20.85
N ASP A 311 -2.80 7.88 19.61
CA ASP A 311 -4.16 7.58 19.16
C ASP A 311 -4.21 6.16 18.58
N VAL A 312 -5.19 5.37 18.99
CA VAL A 312 -5.46 4.04 18.46
C VAL A 312 -6.66 4.14 17.54
N GLU A 313 -6.45 3.94 16.24
CA GLU A 313 -7.48 4.14 15.23
C GLU A 313 -7.79 2.83 14.50
N ILE A 314 -9.07 2.62 14.18
CA ILE A 314 -9.51 1.51 13.33
C ILE A 314 -9.25 1.90 11.88
N THR A 315 -8.36 1.20 11.20
CA THR A 315 -7.98 1.47 9.82
C THR A 315 -9.08 1.02 8.87
N GLU A 316 -9.43 -0.28 8.95
CA GLU A 316 -10.51 -0.91 8.20
C GLU A 316 -11.13 -2.07 9.00
N LEU A 317 -12.40 -2.45 8.66
CA LEU A 317 -13.19 -3.46 9.37
C LEU A 317 -13.63 -4.62 8.49
N VAL A 318 -13.34 -4.60 7.20
CA VAL A 318 -14.16 -5.29 6.19
C VAL A 318 -13.42 -6.34 5.35
N ASP A 319 -12.08 -6.36 5.33
CA ASP A 319 -11.29 -7.26 4.47
C ASP A 319 -10.84 -8.55 5.16
N ARG A 320 -11.73 -9.14 5.94
CA ARG A 320 -11.51 -10.33 6.78
C ARG A 320 -10.57 -10.05 7.95
N ASN A 321 -9.31 -9.68 7.73
CA ASN A 321 -8.50 -9.08 8.78
C ASN A 321 -8.93 -7.63 8.99
N LYS A 322 -9.05 -7.22 10.24
CA LYS A 322 -9.28 -5.82 10.63
C LYS A 322 -7.93 -5.16 10.78
N GLY A 323 -7.84 -3.92 10.31
CA GLY A 323 -6.67 -3.07 10.48
C GLY A 323 -6.84 -2.10 11.64
N VAL A 324 -5.81 -2.00 12.47
CA VAL A 324 -5.67 -0.98 13.53
C VAL A 324 -4.30 -0.36 13.40
N HIS A 325 -4.21 0.96 13.55
CA HIS A 325 -2.94 1.64 13.65
C HIS A 325 -2.87 2.53 14.89
N VAL A 326 -1.66 2.65 15.44
CA VAL A 326 -1.32 3.58 16.51
C VAL A 326 -0.57 4.75 15.89
N VAL A 327 -1.07 5.96 16.11
CA VAL A 327 -0.45 7.21 15.67
C VAL A 327 0.18 7.90 16.86
N LEU A 328 1.52 8.06 16.87
CA LEU A 328 2.23 8.75 17.94
C LEU A 328 2.88 10.03 17.38
N PRO A 329 2.51 11.24 17.87
CA PRO A 329 3.10 12.48 17.39
C PRO A 329 4.61 12.55 17.64
N LYS A 330 5.38 12.97 16.64
CA LYS A 330 6.84 13.18 16.78
C LYS A 330 7.19 14.29 17.74
N SER A 331 6.27 15.25 17.96
CA SER A 331 6.44 16.39 18.85
C SER A 331 6.56 16.02 20.34
N VAL A 332 6.20 14.79 20.73
CA VAL A 332 6.43 14.32 22.12
C VAL A 332 7.92 14.14 22.43
N PHE A 333 8.77 14.03 21.38
CA PHE A 333 10.22 13.92 21.52
C PHE A 333 10.85 15.30 21.30
N VAL A 334 11.20 15.98 22.39
CA VAL A 334 11.92 17.26 22.34
C VAL A 334 13.42 17.04 22.20
N ALA A 335 14.09 17.87 21.39
CA ALA A 335 15.54 17.85 21.30
C ALA A 335 16.12 18.19 22.70
N ARG A 336 17.07 17.37 23.16
CA ARG A 336 17.83 17.65 24.38
C ARG A 336 19.00 18.56 24.10
#